data_1a37551e664028bf2fdfd2a62361262f
#
_entry.id   1a37551e664028bf2fdfd2a62361262f
#
_cell.length_a   1.000
_cell.length_b   1.000
_cell.length_c   1.000
_cell.angle_alpha   90.00
_cell.angle_beta   90.00
_cell.angle_gamma   90.00
#
_symmetry.space_group_name_H-M   'P 1'
#
loop_
_entity.id
_entity.type
_entity.pdbx_description
1 polymer ?
#
loop_
_entity_poly.entity_id
_entity_poly.type
_entity_poly.pdbx_seq_one_letter_code
_entity_poly.pdbx_strand_id
1 'polypeptide(L)' 'MKNMIEYAVNLKIGSIPDLVLTLTITSDLNTAKEHLERTNREIRAKKYPAHTTAKLIMRQVAPWCDIVE' A
#
# COMPACT_ATOMS: atom_id res chain seq x y z
N MET A 1 -6.16 15.97 -19.15
CA MET A 1 -5.61 16.02 -17.79
C MET A 1 -4.99 14.66 -17.47
N LYS A 2 -3.87 14.69 -16.77
CA LYS A 2 -3.21 13.45 -16.37
C LYS A 2 -3.84 12.93 -15.09
N ASN A 3 -4.15 11.65 -15.06
CA ASN A 3 -4.53 10.98 -13.83
C ASN A 3 -3.29 10.81 -12.96
N MET A 4 -3.47 10.99 -11.67
CA MET A 4 -2.42 10.71 -10.71
C MET A 4 -2.47 9.23 -10.35
N ILE A 5 -1.30 8.64 -10.16
CA ILE A 5 -1.20 7.26 -9.68
C ILE A 5 -0.66 7.30 -8.27
N GLU A 6 -1.34 6.61 -7.37
CA GLU A 6 -0.87 6.42 -6.01
C GLU A 6 -0.53 4.95 -5.78
N TYR A 7 0.51 4.74 -5.00
CA TYR A 7 0.98 3.41 -4.61
C TYR A 7 0.87 3.27 -3.10
N ALA A 8 0.68 2.05 -2.65
CA ALA A 8 0.61 1.76 -1.23
C ALA A 8 1.03 0.32 -0.96
N VAL A 9 1.32 0.02 0.30
CA VAL A 9 1.58 -1.34 0.75
C VAL A 9 0.33 -1.84 1.44
N ASN A 10 -0.21 -2.94 0.94
CA ASN A 10 -1.36 -3.61 1.53
C ASN A 10 -0.85 -4.73 2.44
N LEU A 11 -1.11 -4.61 3.73
CA LEU A 11 -0.65 -5.55 4.74
C LEU A 11 -1.84 -6.32 5.29
N LYS A 12 -1.87 -7.61 5.03
CA LYS A 12 -2.86 -8.53 5.58
C LYS A 12 -2.25 -9.22 6.77
N ILE A 13 -2.78 -8.98 7.97
CA ILE A 13 -2.20 -9.46 9.22
C ILE A 13 -2.81 -10.80 9.62
N GLY A 14 -1.95 -11.82 9.68
CA GLY A 14 -2.34 -13.15 10.12
C GLY A 14 -3.39 -13.80 9.24
N SER A 15 -4.15 -14.71 9.82
CA SER A 15 -5.22 -15.43 9.13
C SER A 15 -6.59 -14.78 9.34
N ILE A 16 -6.65 -13.57 9.89
CA ILE A 16 -7.90 -12.82 10.08
C ILE A 16 -8.24 -12.15 8.75
N PRO A 17 -9.33 -12.58 8.05
CA PRO A 17 -9.58 -12.11 6.67
C PRO A 17 -9.81 -10.62 6.54
N ASP A 18 -10.37 -9.98 7.57
CA ASP A 18 -10.76 -8.58 7.51
C ASP A 18 -9.70 -7.62 8.05
N LEU A 19 -8.59 -8.16 8.58
CA LEU A 19 -7.52 -7.32 9.12
C LEU A 19 -6.51 -6.97 8.04
N VAL A 20 -6.86 -5.96 7.27
CA VAL A 20 -6.04 -5.46 6.17
C VAL A 20 -5.75 -3.99 6.39
N LEU A 21 -4.48 -3.62 6.37
CA LEU A 21 -4.03 -2.25 6.53
C LEU A 21 -3.43 -1.73 5.23
N THR A 22 -3.74 -0.47 4.92
CA THR A 22 -3.10 0.22 3.79
C THR A 22 -2.08 1.19 4.37
N LEU A 23 -0.81 0.92 4.07
CA LEU A 23 0.31 1.69 4.60
C LEU A 23 0.99 2.50 3.51
N THR A 24 1.50 3.66 3.89
CA THR A 24 2.40 4.44 3.04
C THR A 24 1.79 4.77 1.67
N ILE A 25 0.73 5.56 1.68
CA ILE A 25 0.14 6.04 0.42
C ILE A 25 1.07 7.13 -0.14
N THR A 26 1.62 6.89 -1.32
CA THR A 26 2.57 7.80 -1.95
C THR A 26 2.43 7.75 -3.47
N SER A 27 2.78 8.85 -4.12
CA SER A 27 2.89 8.89 -5.57
C SER A 27 4.25 8.42 -6.09
N ASP A 28 5.18 8.14 -5.18
CA ASP A 28 6.53 7.69 -5.54
C ASP A 28 6.63 6.17 -5.45
N LEU A 29 6.73 5.52 -6.60
CA LEU A 29 6.84 4.07 -6.69
C LEU A 29 8.06 3.53 -5.94
N ASN A 30 9.19 4.23 -6.00
CA ASN A 30 10.41 3.78 -5.33
C ASN A 30 10.23 3.77 -3.82
N THR A 31 9.59 4.81 -3.26
CA THR A 31 9.27 4.87 -1.84
C THR A 31 8.36 3.71 -1.43
N ALA A 32 7.34 3.43 -2.24
CA ALA A 32 6.43 2.33 -1.97
C ALA A 32 7.15 0.98 -1.99
N LYS A 33 8.05 0.77 -2.97
CA LYS A 33 8.85 -0.46 -3.04
C LYS A 33 9.76 -0.63 -1.83
N GLU A 34 10.38 0.44 -1.38
CA GLU A 34 11.24 0.40 -0.18
C GLU A 34 10.44 0.00 1.06
N HIS A 35 9.24 0.55 1.21
CA HIS A 35 8.37 0.19 2.32
C HIS A 35 7.90 -1.26 2.24
N LEU A 36 7.62 -1.75 1.03
CA LEU A 36 7.27 -3.16 0.84
C LEU A 36 8.42 -4.07 1.27
N GLU A 37 9.65 -3.74 0.86
CA GLU A 37 10.83 -4.52 1.25
C GLU A 37 11.04 -4.53 2.76
N ARG A 38 10.88 -3.36 3.40
CA ARG A 38 10.99 -3.25 4.86
C ARG A 38 9.93 -4.10 5.55
N THR A 39 8.69 -4.01 5.09
CA THR A 39 7.58 -4.78 5.66
C THR A 39 7.82 -6.28 5.51
N ASN A 40 8.27 -6.73 4.34
CA ASN A 40 8.58 -8.13 4.10
C ASN A 40 9.73 -8.62 4.99
N ARG A 41 10.72 -7.76 5.22
CA ARG A 41 11.83 -8.07 6.12
C ARG A 41 11.34 -8.26 7.55
N GLU A 42 10.43 -7.40 8.00
CA GLU A 42 9.84 -7.52 9.32
C GLU A 42 8.97 -8.76 9.46
N ILE A 43 8.26 -9.14 8.40
CA ILE A 43 7.48 -10.39 8.38
C ILE A 43 8.42 -11.58 8.53
N ARG A 44 9.54 -11.60 7.78
CA ARG A 44 10.53 -12.68 7.88
C ARG A 44 11.20 -12.72 9.26
N ALA A 45 11.33 -11.57 9.90
CA ALA A 45 11.88 -11.46 11.26
C ALA A 45 10.86 -11.82 12.35
N LYS A 46 9.67 -12.26 11.96
CA LYS A 46 8.58 -12.66 12.86
C LYS A 46 8.08 -11.54 13.78
N LYS A 47 8.13 -10.30 13.29
CA LYS A 47 7.57 -9.15 14.01
C LYS A 47 6.07 -9.06 13.86
N TYR A 48 5.48 -9.85 12.97
CA TYR A 48 4.05 -9.94 12.73
C TYR A 48 3.56 -11.36 12.98
N PRO A 49 2.24 -11.55 13.23
CA PRO A 49 1.67 -12.88 13.38
C PRO A 49 1.94 -13.76 12.17
N ALA A 50 1.89 -15.07 12.37
CA ALA A 50 2.02 -16.04 11.29
C ALA A 50 0.97 -15.78 10.19
N HIS A 51 1.32 -16.09 8.94
CA HIS A 51 0.47 -15.89 7.75
C HIS A 51 0.23 -14.44 7.38
N THR A 52 1.03 -13.50 7.93
CA THR A 52 1.00 -12.11 7.50
C THR A 52 1.66 -11.97 6.13
N THR A 53 0.99 -11.25 5.23
CA THR A 53 1.49 -11.01 3.88
C THR A 53 1.41 -9.52 3.53
N ALA A 54 2.33 -9.07 2.68
CA ALA A 54 2.33 -7.70 2.19
C ALA A 54 2.44 -7.70 0.67
N LYS A 55 1.77 -6.74 0.04
CA LYS A 55 1.85 -6.58 -1.41
C LYS A 55 1.78 -5.11 -1.78
N LEU A 56 2.36 -4.80 -2.94
CA LEU A 56 2.29 -3.46 -3.51
C LEU A 56 0.99 -3.33 -4.29
N ILE A 57 0.25 -2.27 -4.02
CA ILE A 57 -0.99 -1.95 -4.73
C ILE A 57 -0.90 -0.56 -5.35
N MET A 58 -1.71 -0.32 -6.35
CA MET A 58 -1.79 0.99 -6.99
C MET A 58 -3.24 1.34 -7.29
N ARG A 59 -3.50 2.63 -7.43
CA ARG A 59 -4.79 3.13 -7.89
C ARG A 59 -4.59 4.38 -8.74
N GLN A 60 -5.52 4.63 -9.66
CA GLN A 60 -5.56 5.88 -10.38
C GLN A 60 -6.46 6.86 -9.62
N VAL A 61 -5.95 8.06 -9.41
CA VAL A 61 -6.68 9.12 -8.75
C VAL A 61 -6.75 10.30 -9.71
N ALA A 62 -7.96 10.69 -10.09
CA ALA A 62 -8.14 11.84 -10.95
C ALA A 62 -7.80 13.12 -10.18
N PRO A 63 -7.14 14.09 -10.81
CA PRO A 63 -6.90 15.37 -10.17
C PRO A 63 -8.22 16.08 -9.88
N TRP A 64 -8.19 16.98 -8.91
CA TRP A 64 -9.33 17.85 -8.64
C TRP A 64 -9.67 18.66 -9.88
N CYS A 65 -10.95 18.82 -10.15
CA CYS A 65 -11.41 19.66 -11.24
C CYS A 65 -12.52 20.58 -10.78
N ASP A 66 -12.66 21.69 -11.51
CA ASP A 66 -13.68 22.68 -11.18
C ASP A 66 -15.07 22.13 -11.46
N ILE A 67 -16.01 22.53 -10.61
CA ILE A 67 -17.42 22.25 -10.87
C ILE A 67 -17.89 23.20 -11.95
N VAL A 68 -18.40 22.63 -13.04
CA VAL A 68 -18.99 23.42 -14.12
C VAL A 68 -20.50 23.42 -13.92
N GLU A 69 -21.03 24.58 -13.61
CA GLU A 69 -22.48 24.78 -13.43
C GLU A 69 -23.12 25.34 -14.68
#